data_f1e4f615100f9bca5e67248f7777a730
#
_entry.id   f1e4f615100f9bca5e67248f7777a730
#
_cell.length_a   1.000
_cell.length_b   1.000
_cell.length_c   1.000
_cell.angle_alpha   90.00
_cell.angle_beta   90.00
_cell.angle_gamma   90.00
#
_symmetry.space_group_name_H-M   'P 1'
#
loop_
_entity.id
_entity.type
_entity.pdbx_description
1 polymer ?
#
loop_
_entity_poly.entity_id
_entity_poly.type
_entity_poly.pdbx_seq_one_letter_code
_entity_poly.pdbx_strand_id
1 'polypeptide(L)'
;MSIRLLTRKVHNADSASHPKTPFKSIEETRAWMATKVFTSGPSDIIGRSFNYAIVDKSIPETEERVVGSLSINQVDPFPEIGYAVHPSSWGKGYATEALQLMLKMWWNLARRTIDGGDASAKVEKAFALCEKRNAGSCRVLEKCGFKIVGDFEEEGK
;
A
#
# COMPACT_ATOMS: atom_id res chain seq x y z
N MET A 1 -18.18 -1.60 4.78
CA MET A 1 -16.80 -1.42 4.32
C MET A 1 -16.53 0.08 4.28
N SER A 2 -15.53 0.58 4.96
CA SER A 2 -15.18 2.00 4.98
C SER A 2 -13.69 2.14 4.69
N ILE A 3 -13.36 2.92 3.67
CA ILE A 3 -11.99 3.21 3.26
C ILE A 3 -11.74 4.67 3.63
N ARG A 4 -10.62 4.94 4.30
CA ARG A 4 -10.26 6.28 4.76
C ARG A 4 -8.91 6.69 4.17
N LEU A 5 -8.86 7.91 3.65
CA LEU A 5 -7.65 8.57 3.22
C LEU A 5 -7.27 9.61 4.30
N LEU A 6 -6.05 9.50 4.81
CA LEU A 6 -5.41 10.57 5.57
C LEU A 6 -4.50 11.34 4.63
N THR A 7 -4.71 12.64 4.52
CA THR A 7 -3.77 13.50 3.80
C THR A 7 -2.64 13.88 4.75
N ARG A 8 -1.41 13.76 4.26
CA ARG A 8 -0.19 14.06 5.02
C ARG A 8 0.39 15.40 4.55
N LYS A 9 0.65 16.31 5.47
CA LYS A 9 1.59 17.41 5.23
C LYS A 9 3.00 16.86 5.49
N VAL A 10 3.77 16.67 4.42
CA VAL A 10 5.17 16.27 4.54
C VAL A 10 6.06 17.49 4.43
N HIS A 11 6.80 17.77 5.47
CA HIS A 11 8.04 18.53 5.35
C HIS A 11 9.13 17.56 4.90
N ASN A 12 9.53 17.63 3.62
CA ASN A 12 10.57 16.84 2.96
C ASN A 12 10.40 15.32 2.93
N ALA A 13 9.98 14.87 1.76
CA ALA A 13 10.27 13.60 1.11
C ALA A 13 10.68 12.44 2.02
N ASP A 14 9.74 11.75 2.62
CA ASP A 14 10.00 10.41 3.11
C ASP A 14 8.77 9.53 3.02
N SER A 15 8.71 8.76 1.94
CA SER A 15 7.94 7.53 2.02
C SER A 15 8.77 6.56 2.86
N ALA A 16 8.41 6.37 4.13
CA ALA A 16 9.03 5.36 5.01
C ALA A 16 8.93 3.93 4.44
N SER A 17 8.20 3.75 3.36
CA SER A 17 7.92 2.46 2.71
C SER A 17 8.84 2.13 1.54
N HIS A 18 9.56 3.10 0.99
CA HIS A 18 10.51 2.88 -0.13
C HIS A 18 11.86 3.47 0.21
N PRO A 19 12.96 2.79 -0.13
CA PRO A 19 14.30 3.35 0.06
C PRO A 19 14.45 4.62 -0.77
N LYS A 20 14.97 5.68 -0.15
CA LYS A 20 15.22 6.98 -0.80
C LYS A 20 16.25 6.90 -1.92
N THR A 21 17.10 5.88 -1.86
CA THR A 21 18.14 5.59 -2.84
C THR A 21 17.96 4.18 -3.38
N PRO A 22 18.23 3.95 -4.68
CA PRO A 22 18.23 2.60 -5.23
C PRO A 22 19.18 1.68 -4.45
N PHE A 23 18.78 0.45 -4.24
CA PHE A 23 19.67 -0.57 -3.69
C PHE A 23 20.87 -0.80 -4.61
N LYS A 24 22.02 -1.02 -3.99
CA LYS A 24 23.30 -1.23 -4.72
C LYS A 24 23.47 -2.68 -5.15
N SER A 25 22.75 -3.60 -4.54
CA SER A 25 22.84 -5.02 -4.85
C SER A 25 21.52 -5.76 -4.66
N ILE A 26 21.45 -6.97 -5.21
CA ILE A 26 20.30 -7.86 -5.03
C ILE A 26 20.20 -8.36 -3.58
N GLU A 27 21.32 -8.48 -2.88
CA GLU A 27 21.38 -8.87 -1.48
C GLU A 27 20.76 -7.81 -0.58
N GLU A 28 21.04 -6.52 -0.82
CA GLU A 28 20.39 -5.42 -0.13
C GLU A 28 18.88 -5.43 -0.38
N THR A 29 18.47 -5.66 -1.63
CA THR A 29 17.05 -5.78 -1.98
C THR A 29 16.38 -6.93 -1.24
N ARG A 30 17.02 -8.12 -1.18
CA ARG A 30 16.50 -9.29 -0.47
C ARG A 30 16.40 -9.04 1.04
N ALA A 31 17.42 -8.42 1.63
CA ALA A 31 17.42 -8.06 3.05
C ALA A 31 16.28 -7.09 3.37
N TRP A 32 16.07 -6.07 2.53
CA TRP A 32 14.94 -5.15 2.68
C TRP A 32 13.60 -5.86 2.53
N MET A 33 13.44 -6.73 1.52
CA MET A 33 12.20 -7.50 1.33
C MET A 33 11.89 -8.39 2.54
N ALA A 34 12.91 -8.97 3.19
CA ALA A 34 12.72 -9.78 4.39
C ALA A 34 12.12 -8.97 5.54
N THR A 35 12.43 -7.66 5.64
CA THR A 35 11.81 -6.77 6.66
C THR A 35 10.33 -6.49 6.39
N LYS A 36 9.80 -6.85 5.21
CA LYS A 36 8.40 -6.64 4.83
C LYS A 36 7.51 -7.84 5.13
N VAL A 37 8.04 -8.85 5.78
CA VAL A 37 7.26 -9.98 6.31
C VAL A 37 6.71 -9.58 7.68
N PHE A 38 5.41 -9.72 7.87
CA PHE A 38 4.78 -9.42 9.15
C PHE A 38 5.19 -10.44 10.21
N THR A 39 5.81 -9.96 11.29
CA THR A 39 6.25 -10.77 12.43
C THR A 39 5.32 -10.67 13.63
N SER A 40 4.35 -9.74 13.58
CA SER A 40 3.33 -9.49 14.61
C SER A 40 2.00 -9.17 13.95
N GLY A 41 0.92 -9.21 14.73
CA GLY A 41 -0.44 -8.95 14.25
C GLY A 41 -1.34 -10.19 14.31
N PRO A 42 -2.45 -10.21 13.58
CA PRO A 42 -3.34 -11.37 13.49
C PRO A 42 -2.61 -12.63 13.00
N SER A 43 -2.94 -13.79 13.56
CA SER A 43 -2.24 -15.07 13.27
C SER A 43 -2.28 -15.50 11.81
N ASP A 44 -3.27 -15.04 11.04
CA ASP A 44 -3.42 -15.28 9.61
C ASP A 44 -2.58 -14.31 8.74
N ILE A 45 -1.93 -13.33 9.36
CA ILE A 45 -1.06 -12.34 8.72
C ILE A 45 0.42 -12.62 9.02
N ILE A 46 0.74 -13.17 10.19
CA ILE A 46 2.13 -13.47 10.58
C ILE A 46 2.79 -14.40 9.55
N GLY A 47 4.01 -14.10 9.17
CA GLY A 47 4.78 -14.83 8.16
C GLY A 47 4.43 -14.48 6.72
N ARG A 48 3.49 -13.57 6.48
CA ARG A 48 3.09 -13.12 5.14
C ARG A 48 3.69 -11.76 4.79
N SER A 49 3.81 -11.51 3.50
CA SER A 49 4.16 -10.20 2.95
C SER A 49 3.13 -9.84 1.88
N PHE A 50 2.76 -8.57 1.85
CA PHE A 50 1.80 -8.03 0.88
C PHE A 50 2.48 -6.94 0.04
N ASN A 51 3.63 -7.30 -0.54
CA ASN A 51 4.37 -6.44 -1.45
C ASN A 51 4.31 -7.04 -2.87
N TYR A 52 3.84 -6.28 -3.82
CA TYR A 52 3.58 -6.72 -5.20
C TYR A 52 4.25 -5.78 -6.19
N ALA A 53 4.78 -6.36 -7.27
CA ALA A 53 5.16 -5.60 -8.46
C ALA A 53 3.92 -5.34 -9.33
N ILE A 54 3.83 -4.14 -9.86
CA ILE A 54 2.86 -3.80 -10.92
C ILE A 54 3.56 -4.07 -12.26
N VAL A 55 3.00 -5.00 -13.02
CA VAL A 55 3.60 -5.48 -14.28
C VAL A 55 2.72 -5.11 -15.46
N ASP A 56 3.29 -4.44 -16.45
CA ASP A 56 2.63 -4.19 -17.72
C ASP A 56 2.74 -5.43 -18.62
N LYS A 57 1.63 -6.13 -18.81
CA LYS A 57 1.57 -7.34 -19.64
C LYS A 57 1.63 -7.07 -21.14
N SER A 58 1.51 -5.83 -21.58
CA SER A 58 1.65 -5.46 -23.00
C SER A 58 3.11 -5.40 -23.42
N ILE A 59 4.06 -5.31 -22.47
CA ILE A 59 5.49 -5.31 -22.70
C ILE A 59 5.99 -6.77 -22.76
N PRO A 60 6.80 -7.16 -23.76
CA PRO A 60 7.38 -8.51 -23.86
C PRO A 60 8.15 -8.92 -22.60
N GLU A 61 8.18 -10.21 -22.28
CA GLU A 61 8.90 -10.74 -21.11
C GLU A 61 10.41 -10.55 -21.16
N THR A 62 10.94 -10.35 -22.35
CA THR A 62 12.35 -10.06 -22.59
C THR A 62 12.76 -8.64 -22.24
N GLU A 63 11.80 -7.77 -21.93
CA GLU A 63 12.01 -6.37 -21.59
C GLU A 63 11.61 -6.09 -20.15
N GLU A 64 12.05 -4.94 -19.61
CA GLU A 64 11.66 -4.51 -18.28
C GLU A 64 10.20 -4.02 -18.29
N ARG A 65 9.31 -4.83 -17.71
CA ARG A 65 7.87 -4.57 -17.67
C ARG A 65 7.32 -4.23 -16.29
N VAL A 66 8.18 -4.15 -15.27
CA VAL A 66 7.78 -3.69 -13.95
C VAL A 66 7.62 -2.18 -13.98
N VAL A 67 6.39 -1.70 -13.81
CA VAL A 67 6.04 -0.28 -13.90
C VAL A 67 5.80 0.36 -12.53
N GLY A 68 5.83 -0.42 -11.45
CA GLY A 68 5.59 0.08 -10.11
C GLY A 68 5.51 -1.01 -9.06
N SER A 69 5.14 -0.59 -7.86
CA SER A 69 4.92 -1.48 -6.72
C SER A 69 3.71 -1.07 -5.91
N LEU A 70 3.18 -2.01 -5.14
CA LEU A 70 2.01 -1.85 -4.30
C LEU A 70 2.22 -2.68 -3.03
N SER A 71 1.86 -2.13 -1.86
CA SER A 71 2.12 -2.80 -0.59
C SER A 71 1.05 -2.53 0.46
N ILE A 72 0.96 -3.44 1.43
CA ILE A 72 0.39 -3.17 2.75
C ILE A 72 1.57 -3.08 3.71
N ASN A 73 1.78 -1.88 4.28
CA ASN A 73 2.96 -1.55 5.08
C ASN A 73 2.78 -1.90 6.56
N GLN A 74 1.54 -1.83 7.05
CA GLN A 74 1.14 -2.25 8.40
C GLN A 74 -0.29 -2.79 8.37
N VAL A 75 -0.68 -3.49 9.42
CA VAL A 75 -2.02 -4.09 9.55
C VAL A 75 -2.74 -3.67 10.84
N ASP A 76 -2.02 -3.16 11.82
CA ASP A 76 -2.53 -2.70 13.09
C ASP A 76 -2.29 -1.19 13.28
N PRO A 77 -3.26 -0.37 13.70
CA PRO A 77 -4.66 -0.73 13.97
C PRO A 77 -5.51 -0.97 12.72
N PHE A 78 -5.05 -0.59 11.54
CA PHE A 78 -5.69 -0.80 10.25
C PHE A 78 -4.65 -0.97 9.15
N PRO A 79 -4.96 -1.70 8.07
CA PRO A 79 -4.06 -1.83 6.92
C PRO A 79 -3.71 -0.46 6.33
N GLU A 80 -2.41 -0.18 6.25
CA GLU A 80 -1.87 0.97 5.53
C GLU A 80 -1.43 0.55 4.14
N ILE A 81 -1.98 1.19 3.13
CA ILE A 81 -1.69 0.91 1.73
C ILE A 81 -0.73 1.95 1.19
N GLY A 82 0.34 1.46 0.56
CA GLY A 82 1.30 2.26 -0.19
C GLY A 82 1.46 1.78 -1.62
N TYR A 83 1.76 2.68 -2.54
CA TYR A 83 2.11 2.34 -3.92
C TYR A 83 3.01 3.39 -4.55
N ALA A 84 3.76 2.95 -5.55
CA ALA A 84 4.56 3.81 -6.41
C ALA A 84 4.46 3.33 -7.85
N VAL A 85 4.39 4.26 -8.81
CA VAL A 85 4.42 3.97 -10.24
C VAL A 85 5.51 4.81 -10.88
N HIS A 86 6.31 4.20 -11.74
CA HIS A 86 7.38 4.89 -12.46
C HIS A 86 6.82 6.08 -13.27
N PRO A 87 7.48 7.24 -13.31
CA PRO A 87 6.96 8.44 -13.98
C PRO A 87 6.57 8.21 -15.44
N SER A 88 7.32 7.42 -16.21
CA SER A 88 7.00 7.09 -17.62
C SER A 88 5.69 6.30 -17.78
N SER A 89 5.13 5.79 -16.69
CA SER A 89 3.92 4.97 -16.65
C SER A 89 2.74 5.70 -15.99
N TRP A 90 2.90 6.98 -15.63
CA TRP A 90 1.82 7.78 -15.09
C TRP A 90 0.71 8.04 -16.12
N GLY A 91 -0.48 8.29 -15.63
CA GLY A 91 -1.64 8.60 -16.49
C GLY A 91 -2.27 7.40 -17.20
N LYS A 92 -1.65 6.22 -17.16
CA LYS A 92 -2.10 5.00 -17.88
C LYS A 92 -3.06 4.11 -17.08
N GLY A 93 -3.40 4.49 -15.83
CA GLY A 93 -4.36 3.74 -15.01
C GLY A 93 -3.78 2.63 -14.14
N TYR A 94 -2.51 2.28 -14.27
CA TYR A 94 -1.87 1.15 -13.54
C TYR A 94 -2.08 1.20 -12.03
N ALA A 95 -1.89 2.37 -11.40
CA ALA A 95 -2.07 2.50 -9.96
C ALA A 95 -3.51 2.22 -9.54
N THR A 96 -4.49 2.71 -10.29
CA THR A 96 -5.92 2.51 -9.99
C THR A 96 -6.29 1.04 -10.10
N GLU A 97 -5.90 0.39 -11.20
CA GLU A 97 -6.19 -1.04 -11.44
C GLU A 97 -5.52 -1.92 -10.38
N ALA A 98 -4.23 -1.71 -10.12
CA ALA A 98 -3.49 -2.48 -9.13
C ALA A 98 -4.08 -2.33 -7.72
N LEU A 99 -4.44 -1.10 -7.34
CA LEU A 99 -5.03 -0.83 -6.03
C LEU A 99 -6.42 -1.46 -5.88
N GLN A 100 -7.25 -1.41 -6.91
CA GLN A 100 -8.56 -2.09 -6.90
C GLN A 100 -8.41 -3.61 -6.76
N LEU A 101 -7.45 -4.21 -7.47
CA LEU A 101 -7.16 -5.65 -7.35
C LEU A 101 -6.67 -6.01 -5.96
N MET A 102 -5.75 -5.23 -5.37
CA MET A 102 -5.25 -5.49 -4.03
C MET A 102 -6.35 -5.36 -2.98
N LEU A 103 -7.19 -4.33 -3.06
CA LEU A 103 -8.33 -4.17 -2.16
C LEU A 103 -9.28 -5.37 -2.26
N LYS A 104 -9.58 -5.82 -3.48
CA LYS A 104 -10.40 -7.02 -3.69
C LYS A 104 -9.77 -8.26 -3.07
N MET A 105 -8.47 -8.48 -3.26
CA MET A 105 -7.75 -9.59 -2.66
C MET A 105 -7.76 -9.48 -1.13
N TRP A 106 -7.47 -8.31 -0.59
CA TRP A 106 -7.44 -8.06 0.85
C TRP A 106 -8.79 -8.37 1.51
N TRP A 107 -9.89 -7.88 0.94
CA TRP A 107 -11.23 -8.11 1.48
C TRP A 107 -11.72 -9.56 1.35
N ASN A 108 -11.15 -10.32 0.44
CA ASN A 108 -11.44 -11.75 0.26
C ASN A 108 -10.54 -12.67 1.08
N LEU A 109 -9.57 -12.16 1.84
CA LEU A 109 -8.79 -12.99 2.76
C LEU A 109 -9.71 -13.59 3.82
N ALA A 110 -9.53 -14.89 4.08
CA ALA A 110 -10.22 -15.53 5.18
C ALA A 110 -9.84 -14.85 6.50
N ARG A 111 -10.85 -14.34 7.22
CA ARG A 111 -10.68 -13.73 8.52
C ARG A 111 -11.05 -14.75 9.59
N ARG A 112 -10.17 -14.96 10.57
CA ARG A 112 -10.57 -15.69 11.79
C ARG A 112 -11.46 -14.76 12.60
N THR A 113 -12.67 -15.21 12.91
CA THR A 113 -13.47 -14.60 13.97
C THR A 113 -12.67 -14.71 15.27
N ILE A 114 -12.38 -13.58 15.90
CA ILE A 114 -11.83 -13.57 17.25
C ILE A 114 -12.96 -14.07 18.15
N ASP A 115 -12.80 -15.27 18.72
CA ASP A 115 -13.77 -15.85 19.64
C ASP A 115 -14.11 -14.83 20.75
N GLY A 116 -15.41 -14.50 20.89
CA GLY A 116 -15.95 -13.67 21.97
C GLY A 116 -16.24 -12.21 21.65
N GLY A 117 -16.02 -11.74 20.44
CA GLY A 117 -16.41 -10.39 20.01
C GLY A 117 -17.71 -10.40 19.19
N ASP A 118 -18.61 -9.48 19.49
CA ASP A 118 -19.80 -9.23 18.68
C ASP A 118 -19.40 -9.04 17.21
N ALA A 119 -19.67 -10.04 16.38
CA ALA A 119 -19.31 -10.06 14.96
C ALA A 119 -20.08 -9.01 14.12
N SER A 120 -21.02 -8.31 14.74
CA SER A 120 -21.97 -7.42 14.05
C SER A 120 -21.47 -6.02 13.75
N ALA A 121 -20.26 -5.60 14.21
CA ALA A 121 -19.92 -4.18 14.18
C ALA A 121 -18.50 -3.78 13.80
N LYS A 122 -17.57 -4.66 13.47
CA LYS A 122 -16.25 -4.20 13.00
C LYS A 122 -16.26 -3.91 11.51
N VAL A 123 -16.61 -2.66 11.18
CA VAL A 123 -16.37 -2.13 9.84
C VAL A 123 -14.87 -2.18 9.58
N GLU A 124 -14.43 -3.12 8.75
CA GLU A 124 -13.04 -3.19 8.31
C GLU A 124 -12.70 -1.90 7.55
N LYS A 125 -11.56 -1.33 7.89
CA LYS A 125 -11.07 -0.07 7.33
C LYS A 125 -9.68 -0.32 6.77
N ALA A 126 -9.34 0.39 5.70
CA ALA A 126 -7.97 0.55 5.24
C ALA A 126 -7.68 2.04 5.09
N PHE A 127 -6.43 2.43 5.24
CA PHE A 127 -6.03 3.81 5.04
C PHE A 127 -4.81 3.90 4.11
N ALA A 128 -4.60 5.08 3.59
CA ALA A 128 -3.41 5.43 2.83
C ALA A 128 -3.00 6.86 3.22
N LEU A 129 -1.69 7.10 3.24
CA LEU A 129 -1.13 8.42 3.41
C LEU A 129 -0.81 9.01 2.04
N CYS A 130 -1.21 10.25 1.81
CA CYS A 130 -0.96 10.94 0.57
C CYS A 130 -0.61 12.40 0.84
N GLU A 131 0.43 12.90 0.18
CA GLU A 131 0.70 14.33 0.21
C GLU A 131 -0.44 15.09 -0.48
N LYS A 132 -0.94 16.13 0.17
CA LYS A 132 -2.03 16.97 -0.35
C LYS A 132 -1.73 17.58 -1.72
N ARG A 133 -0.46 17.89 -1.99
CA ARG A 133 0.03 18.40 -3.29
C ARG A 133 0.14 17.30 -4.35
N ASN A 134 0.11 16.02 -3.99
CA ASN A 134 0.15 14.91 -4.93
C ASN A 134 -1.26 14.61 -5.47
N ALA A 135 -1.76 15.52 -6.32
CA ALA A 135 -3.09 15.43 -6.90
C ALA A 135 -3.30 14.14 -7.72
N GLY A 136 -2.21 13.57 -8.28
CA GLY A 136 -2.27 12.29 -9.00
C GLY A 136 -2.65 11.15 -8.07
N SER A 137 -1.95 11.04 -6.94
CA SER A 137 -2.23 10.01 -5.94
C SER A 137 -3.60 10.20 -5.29
N CYS A 138 -3.97 11.44 -4.93
CA CYS A 138 -5.29 11.73 -4.39
C CYS A 138 -6.40 11.22 -5.32
N ARG A 139 -6.31 11.50 -6.63
CA ARG A 139 -7.29 11.03 -7.63
C ARG A 139 -7.34 9.51 -7.76
N VAL A 140 -6.20 8.82 -7.66
CA VAL A 140 -6.16 7.35 -7.68
C VAL A 140 -6.90 6.79 -6.48
N LEU A 141 -6.61 7.29 -5.29
CA LEU A 141 -7.23 6.86 -4.04
C LEU A 141 -8.74 7.12 -4.04
N GLU A 142 -9.17 8.31 -4.47
CA GLU A 142 -10.59 8.64 -4.61
C GLU A 142 -11.33 7.70 -5.57
N LYS A 143 -10.74 7.39 -6.73
CA LYS A 143 -11.30 6.41 -7.70
C LYS A 143 -11.41 5.01 -7.10
N CYS A 144 -10.57 4.66 -6.13
CA CYS A 144 -10.62 3.40 -5.41
C CYS A 144 -11.53 3.44 -4.16
N GLY A 145 -12.27 4.54 -3.95
CA GLY A 145 -13.27 4.68 -2.90
C GLY A 145 -12.74 5.23 -1.58
N PHE A 146 -11.49 5.70 -1.52
CA PHE A 146 -10.95 6.37 -0.34
C PHE A 146 -11.62 7.73 -0.15
N LYS A 147 -11.83 8.09 1.11
CA LYS A 147 -12.34 9.41 1.51
C LYS A 147 -11.31 10.08 2.41
N ILE A 148 -11.03 11.36 2.15
CA ILE A 148 -10.20 12.18 3.02
C ILE A 148 -10.90 12.30 4.38
N VAL A 149 -10.20 11.95 5.44
CA VAL A 149 -10.74 11.97 6.81
C VAL A 149 -9.98 12.89 7.76
N GLY A 150 -8.83 13.39 7.34
CA GLY A 150 -8.03 14.32 8.14
C GLY A 150 -6.67 14.57 7.53
N ASP A 151 -5.96 15.52 8.11
CA ASP A 151 -4.55 15.81 7.85
C ASP A 151 -3.71 15.18 8.97
N PHE A 152 -2.59 14.59 8.60
CA PHE A 152 -1.62 14.01 9.50
C PHE A 152 -0.30 14.78 9.35
N GLU A 153 0.24 15.26 10.45
CA GLU A 153 1.60 15.83 10.50
C GLU A 153 2.52 14.79 11.13
N GLU A 154 3.54 14.37 10.41
CA GLU A 154 4.60 13.54 10.99
C GLU A 154 5.52 14.47 11.77
N GLU A 155 5.53 14.34 13.10
CA GLU A 155 6.53 14.99 13.91
C GLU A 155 7.91 14.46 13.50
N GLY A 156 8.75 15.37 13.00
CA GLY A 156 10.10 15.02 12.57
C GLY A 156 10.91 14.44 13.74
N LYS A 157 11.47 13.25 13.52
CA LYS A 157 12.58 12.71 14.31
C LYS A 157 13.87 13.27 13.79
#